data_130e0a03b115bdf86304298726c8a236
#
_entry.id   130e0a03b115bdf86304298726c8a236
#
_cell.length_a   1.000
_cell.length_b   1.000
_cell.length_c   1.000
_cell.angle_alpha   90.00
_cell.angle_beta   90.00
_cell.angle_gamma   90.00
#
_symmetry.space_group_name_H-M   'P 1'
#
loop_
_entity.id
_entity.type
_entity.pdbx_description
1 polymer ?
#
loop_
_entity_poly.entity_id
_entity_poly.type
_entity_poly.pdbx_seq_one_letter_code
_entity_poly.pdbx_strand_id
1 'polypeptide(L)'
;MMSNLYTIPKELEPRTQSIYRQRVPRKIWQTMKTNAVPRKMGEWAETWIKLNPEYHYNFVDDDEVIQFIRTNFPGYLQAFERLKHGASRADLWRYLVIYKYGGVYADLDCLCRNPLKDWIDPDAAYVTQLGVNKDVCQWLIISVPGNPIFLRAAERALHNVLNDLASAEYYGFEFHRGKLELRRPEALIKIEDPVLGLAGPPILQEAAEDCFKNQTCPEIFEQTQVVCISEKTSCNFKGKVKHDYGNKDYLEGLKQLHVPHY
;
A
#
# COMPACT_ATOMS: atom_id res chain seq x y z
N MET A 1 13.60 14.03 29.85
CA MET A 1 12.31 13.67 29.23
C MET A 1 12.49 12.29 28.62
N MET A 2 11.83 11.24 29.13
CA MET A 2 11.90 9.91 28.52
C MET A 2 11.28 10.03 27.12
N SER A 3 12.01 9.57 26.11
CA SER A 3 11.54 9.58 24.72
C SER A 3 10.22 8.82 24.64
N ASN A 4 9.15 9.49 24.20
CA ASN A 4 7.82 8.88 24.00
C ASN A 4 7.80 8.01 22.74
N LEU A 5 8.91 7.27 22.51
CA LEU A 5 9.09 6.38 21.38
C LEU A 5 8.70 4.94 21.75
N TYR A 6 8.18 4.24 20.78
CA TYR A 6 7.87 2.82 20.79
C TYR A 6 8.75 2.11 19.78
N THR A 7 9.34 0.98 20.16
CA THR A 7 10.15 0.17 19.24
C THR A 7 9.29 -0.95 18.66
N ILE A 8 8.99 -0.87 17.37
CA ILE A 8 8.27 -1.91 16.64
C ILE A 8 9.22 -3.09 16.39
N PRO A 9 8.78 -4.35 16.64
CA PRO A 9 9.58 -5.52 16.28
C PRO A 9 9.77 -5.57 14.76
N LYS A 10 11.00 -5.87 14.32
CA LYS A 10 11.34 -5.93 12.89
C LYS A 10 10.63 -7.10 12.20
N GLU A 11 10.62 -8.24 12.82
CA GLU A 11 10.07 -9.47 12.28
C GLU A 11 9.41 -10.30 13.37
N LEU A 12 8.24 -10.85 13.07
CA LEU A 12 7.55 -11.78 13.96
C LEU A 12 6.99 -12.94 13.15
N GLU A 13 7.43 -14.14 13.49
CA GLU A 13 6.86 -15.37 12.94
C GLU A 13 5.39 -15.56 13.35
N PRO A 14 4.59 -16.24 12.52
CA PRO A 14 3.23 -16.60 12.89
C PRO A 14 3.17 -17.33 14.25
N ARG A 15 2.32 -16.84 15.15
CA ARG A 15 2.14 -17.43 16.48
C ARG A 15 1.06 -18.51 16.50
N THR A 16 0.25 -18.57 15.44
CA THR A 16 -0.80 -19.58 15.26
C THR A 16 -0.80 -20.08 13.82
N GLN A 17 -1.24 -21.32 13.62
CA GLN A 17 -1.47 -21.85 12.30
C GLN A 17 -2.89 -21.52 11.84
N SER A 18 -3.03 -21.08 10.59
CA SER A 18 -4.35 -20.91 9.99
C SER A 18 -4.79 -22.21 9.32
N ILE A 19 -5.99 -22.64 9.64
CA ILE A 19 -6.64 -23.80 8.98
C ILE A 19 -7.40 -23.36 7.71
N TYR A 20 -7.57 -22.05 7.50
CA TYR A 20 -8.29 -21.54 6.34
C TYR A 20 -7.34 -21.36 5.14
N ARG A 21 -7.79 -21.84 3.97
CA ARG A 21 -7.11 -21.56 2.70
C ARG A 21 -7.25 -20.06 2.39
N GLN A 22 -6.20 -19.45 1.85
CA GLN A 22 -6.20 -18.10 1.35
C GLN A 22 -5.15 -17.99 0.24
N ARG A 23 -5.48 -17.30 -0.84
CA ARG A 23 -4.56 -17.09 -1.98
C ARG A 23 -3.50 -16.03 -1.66
N VAL A 24 -3.91 -14.93 -1.05
CA VAL A 24 -2.97 -13.88 -0.62
C VAL A 24 -2.06 -14.43 0.48
N PRO A 25 -0.74 -14.34 0.36
CA PRO A 25 0.18 -14.80 1.39
C PRO A 25 -0.06 -14.13 2.75
N ARG A 26 0.06 -14.90 3.83
CA ARG A 26 -0.07 -14.38 5.20
C ARG A 26 1.18 -13.65 5.64
N LYS A 27 1.45 -12.51 4.99
CA LYS A 27 2.54 -11.59 5.30
C LYS A 27 1.99 -10.19 5.44
N ILE A 28 2.39 -9.49 6.49
CA ILE A 28 2.09 -8.07 6.69
C ILE A 28 3.38 -7.29 6.54
N TRP A 29 3.35 -6.22 5.77
CA TRP A 29 4.44 -5.32 5.47
C TRP A 29 4.12 -3.91 5.94
N GLN A 30 4.97 -3.35 6.78
CA GLN A 30 4.92 -1.94 7.16
C GLN A 30 6.32 -1.34 7.06
N THR A 31 6.43 -0.05 6.78
CA THR A 31 7.72 0.64 6.67
C THR A 31 7.70 2.02 7.31
N MET A 32 8.83 2.44 7.77
CA MET A 32 9.12 3.79 8.23
C MET A 32 10.65 3.97 8.25
N LYS A 33 11.12 5.21 8.36
CA LYS A 33 12.55 5.53 8.42
C LYS A 33 13.33 4.68 9.43
N THR A 34 12.73 4.38 10.59
CA THR A 34 13.29 3.57 11.67
C THR A 34 12.16 2.88 12.44
N ASN A 35 12.45 1.79 13.12
CA ASN A 35 11.47 1.09 13.96
C ASN A 35 11.23 1.75 15.34
N ALA A 36 12.02 2.75 15.71
CA ALA A 36 11.76 3.60 16.87
C ALA A 36 10.81 4.73 16.44
N VAL A 37 9.51 4.57 16.70
CA VAL A 37 8.45 5.43 16.19
C VAL A 37 7.70 6.12 17.34
N PRO A 38 6.95 7.20 17.08
CA PRO A 38 6.01 7.76 18.06
C PRO A 38 5.11 6.67 18.64
N ARG A 39 4.85 6.73 19.96
CA ARG A 39 4.05 5.73 20.67
C ARG A 39 2.74 5.38 19.96
N LYS A 40 2.04 6.39 19.45
CA LYS A 40 0.77 6.21 18.74
C LYS A 40 0.89 5.31 17.50
N MET A 41 1.96 5.49 16.73
CA MET A 41 2.22 4.64 15.55
C MET A 41 2.55 3.20 15.97
N GLY A 42 3.32 3.04 17.04
CA GLY A 42 3.61 1.72 17.61
C GLY A 42 2.34 1.00 18.08
N GLU A 43 1.42 1.71 18.74
CA GLU A 43 0.11 1.17 19.13
C GLU A 43 -0.72 0.72 17.92
N TRP A 44 -0.66 1.44 16.79
CA TRP A 44 -1.32 1.02 15.57
C TRP A 44 -0.68 -0.21 14.94
N ALA A 45 0.65 -0.26 14.86
CA ALA A 45 1.37 -1.45 14.41
C ALA A 45 1.00 -2.69 15.24
N GLU A 46 0.90 -2.53 16.57
CA GLU A 46 0.48 -3.61 17.45
C GLU A 46 -0.90 -4.19 17.11
N THR A 47 -1.82 -3.39 16.58
CA THR A 47 -3.15 -3.90 16.19
C THR A 47 -3.06 -4.90 15.05
N TRP A 48 -2.17 -4.67 14.08
CA TRP A 48 -1.91 -5.60 12.99
C TRP A 48 -1.34 -6.92 13.52
N ILE A 49 -0.39 -6.84 14.45
CA ILE A 49 0.27 -7.99 15.08
C ILE A 49 -0.69 -8.80 15.95
N LYS A 50 -1.51 -8.12 16.76
CA LYS A 50 -2.40 -8.76 17.74
C LYS A 50 -3.62 -9.41 17.07
N LEU A 51 -4.21 -8.76 16.06
CA LEU A 51 -5.42 -9.24 15.40
C LEU A 51 -5.14 -10.31 14.34
N ASN A 52 -3.89 -10.43 13.87
CA ASN A 52 -3.53 -11.37 12.81
C ASN A 52 -2.35 -12.27 13.23
N PRO A 53 -2.52 -13.07 14.30
CA PRO A 53 -1.43 -13.89 14.86
C PRO A 53 -0.96 -15.02 13.91
N GLU A 54 -1.72 -15.31 12.86
CA GLU A 54 -1.40 -16.28 11.82
C GLU A 54 -0.58 -15.68 10.67
N TYR A 55 -0.30 -14.37 10.70
CA TYR A 55 0.52 -13.68 9.70
C TYR A 55 1.96 -13.52 10.17
N HIS A 56 2.89 -13.64 9.23
CA HIS A 56 4.26 -13.18 9.39
C HIS A 56 4.27 -11.65 9.30
N TYR A 57 4.66 -10.97 10.35
CA TYR A 57 4.74 -9.52 10.40
C TYR A 57 6.16 -9.06 10.07
N ASN A 58 6.28 -8.10 9.16
CA ASN A 58 7.55 -7.53 8.73
C ASN A 58 7.47 -6.00 8.81
N PHE A 59 8.31 -5.43 9.65
CA PHE A 59 8.61 -4.01 9.63
C PHE A 59 9.97 -3.81 8.98
N VAL A 60 10.03 -2.97 7.93
CA VAL A 60 11.24 -2.77 7.13
C VAL A 60 11.62 -1.30 7.19
N ASP A 61 12.80 -0.97 7.71
CA ASP A 61 13.29 0.41 7.75
C ASP A 61 13.99 0.82 6.45
N ASP A 62 14.42 2.10 6.38
CA ASP A 62 15.02 2.66 5.17
C ASP A 62 16.27 1.89 4.69
N ASP A 63 17.11 1.41 5.61
CA ASP A 63 18.32 0.66 5.27
C ASP A 63 17.97 -0.71 4.69
N GLU A 64 16.99 -1.38 5.27
CA GLU A 64 16.48 -2.67 4.79
C GLU A 64 15.74 -2.53 3.46
N VAL A 65 15.01 -1.43 3.25
CA VAL A 65 14.38 -1.10 1.95
C VAL A 65 15.45 -0.96 0.86
N ILE A 66 16.52 -0.22 1.12
CA ILE A 66 17.65 -0.06 0.17
C ILE A 66 18.27 -1.43 -0.13
N GLN A 67 18.52 -2.23 0.90
CA GLN A 67 19.10 -3.57 0.73
C GLN A 67 18.17 -4.51 -0.06
N PHE A 68 16.85 -4.44 0.21
CA PHE A 68 15.86 -5.19 -0.55
C PHE A 68 15.89 -4.83 -2.04
N ILE A 69 15.91 -3.52 -2.38
CA ILE A 69 15.95 -3.06 -3.77
C ILE A 69 17.26 -3.48 -4.42
N ARG A 70 18.39 -3.28 -3.74
CA ARG A 70 19.71 -3.66 -4.26
C ARG A 70 19.80 -5.14 -4.61
N THR A 71 19.22 -5.99 -3.76
CA THR A 71 19.28 -7.45 -3.92
C THR A 71 18.28 -7.98 -4.94
N ASN A 72 17.05 -7.44 -4.96
CA ASN A 72 15.96 -8.03 -5.71
C ASN A 72 15.60 -7.27 -6.99
N PHE A 73 15.89 -5.97 -7.03
CA PHE A 73 15.52 -5.05 -8.10
C PHE A 73 16.63 -4.03 -8.38
N PRO A 74 17.85 -4.47 -8.66
CA PRO A 74 19.01 -3.55 -8.77
C PRO A 74 18.81 -2.44 -9.81
N GLY A 75 18.03 -2.68 -10.87
CA GLY A 75 17.69 -1.69 -11.88
C GLY A 75 16.87 -0.50 -11.36
N TYR A 76 16.25 -0.61 -10.18
CA TYR A 76 15.46 0.46 -9.55
C TYR A 76 16.29 1.30 -8.56
N LEU A 77 17.51 0.89 -8.22
CA LEU A 77 18.31 1.53 -7.17
C LEU A 77 18.58 3.00 -7.49
N GLN A 78 18.96 3.33 -8.72
CA GLN A 78 19.24 4.70 -9.15
C GLN A 78 17.99 5.61 -8.98
N ALA A 79 16.81 5.14 -9.37
CA ALA A 79 15.59 5.90 -9.20
C ALA A 79 15.24 6.04 -7.70
N PHE A 80 15.37 4.98 -6.92
CA PHE A 80 15.13 5.01 -5.49
C PHE A 80 16.00 6.03 -4.75
N GLU A 81 17.28 6.10 -5.08
CA GLU A 81 18.23 7.06 -4.51
C GLU A 81 17.92 8.52 -4.90
N ARG A 82 17.29 8.75 -6.06
CA ARG A 82 16.83 10.08 -6.49
C ARG A 82 15.59 10.55 -5.72
N LEU A 83 14.77 9.64 -5.20
CA LEU A 83 13.60 9.98 -4.40
C LEU A 83 14.02 10.61 -3.07
N LYS A 84 13.70 11.89 -2.89
CA LYS A 84 14.09 12.68 -1.70
C LYS A 84 13.09 12.52 -0.55
N HIS A 85 11.82 12.26 -0.87
CA HIS A 85 10.75 12.16 0.11
C HIS A 85 10.53 10.72 0.56
N GLY A 86 10.40 10.50 1.89
CA GLY A 86 10.18 9.18 2.47
C GLY A 86 8.91 8.50 1.96
N ALA A 87 7.82 9.26 1.73
CA ALA A 87 6.60 8.70 1.17
C ALA A 87 6.82 8.15 -0.24
N SER A 88 7.46 8.93 -1.14
CA SER A 88 7.74 8.45 -2.50
C SER A 88 8.66 7.21 -2.50
N ARG A 89 9.58 7.11 -1.54
CA ARG A 89 10.39 5.90 -1.31
C ARG A 89 9.53 4.72 -0.86
N ALA A 90 8.64 4.94 0.09
CA ALA A 90 7.69 3.94 0.55
C ALA A 90 6.74 3.52 -0.59
N ASP A 91 6.30 4.46 -1.44
CA ASP A 91 5.44 4.21 -2.59
C ASP A 91 6.11 3.25 -3.60
N LEU A 92 7.35 3.53 -4.00
CA LEU A 92 8.08 2.64 -4.90
C LEU A 92 8.32 1.26 -4.25
N TRP A 93 8.70 1.24 -2.96
CA TRP A 93 8.98 -0.01 -2.27
C TRP A 93 7.75 -0.88 -2.09
N ARG A 94 6.57 -0.31 -1.73
CA ARG A 94 5.33 -1.09 -1.56
C ARG A 94 4.92 -1.82 -2.83
N TYR A 95 5.15 -1.24 -3.99
CA TYR A 95 4.89 -1.92 -5.26
C TYR A 95 5.83 -3.11 -5.45
N LEU A 96 7.12 -2.91 -5.24
CA LEU A 96 8.13 -3.96 -5.43
C LEU A 96 8.00 -5.11 -4.44
N VAL A 97 7.73 -4.84 -3.16
CA VAL A 97 7.57 -5.89 -2.14
C VAL A 97 6.30 -6.70 -2.36
N ILE A 98 5.19 -6.05 -2.70
CA ILE A 98 3.93 -6.74 -3.00
C ILE A 98 4.02 -7.52 -4.31
N TYR A 99 4.65 -6.97 -5.34
CA TYR A 99 4.92 -7.73 -6.56
C TYR A 99 5.71 -9.00 -6.27
N LYS A 100 6.79 -8.89 -5.48
CA LYS A 100 7.68 -10.03 -5.23
C LYS A 100 7.08 -11.08 -4.30
N TYR A 101 6.48 -10.66 -3.21
CA TYR A 101 6.09 -11.56 -2.13
C TYR A 101 4.59 -11.66 -1.89
N GLY A 102 3.80 -10.74 -2.44
CA GLY A 102 2.40 -10.61 -2.09
C GLY A 102 2.19 -10.28 -0.61
N GLY A 103 0.97 -10.48 -0.15
CA GLY A 103 0.58 -10.23 1.23
C GLY A 103 -0.19 -8.92 1.39
N VAL A 104 -0.06 -8.32 2.55
CA VAL A 104 -0.76 -7.11 2.99
C VAL A 104 0.27 -6.04 3.28
N TYR A 105 0.30 -4.98 2.50
CA TYR A 105 0.99 -3.74 2.85
C TYR A 105 -0.01 -2.80 3.53
N ALA A 106 0.39 -2.17 4.61
CA ALA A 106 -0.38 -1.12 5.26
C ALA A 106 0.54 0.02 5.68
N ASP A 107 0.14 1.27 5.41
CA ASP A 107 0.85 2.43 5.96
C ASP A 107 0.85 2.36 7.50
N LEU A 108 1.91 2.89 8.12
CA LEU A 108 2.10 2.77 9.57
C LEU A 108 1.10 3.62 10.38
N ASP A 109 0.42 4.56 9.75
CA ASP A 109 -0.68 5.34 10.33
C ASP A 109 -2.06 4.66 10.19
N CYS A 110 -2.06 3.38 9.82
CA CYS A 110 -3.26 2.57 9.69
C CYS A 110 -3.48 1.67 10.91
N LEU A 111 -4.64 1.81 11.53
CA LEU A 111 -5.12 0.98 12.63
C LEU A 111 -5.90 -0.23 12.08
N CYS A 112 -5.45 -1.45 12.33
CA CYS A 112 -6.25 -2.66 12.06
C CYS A 112 -7.37 -2.78 13.11
N ARG A 113 -8.64 -2.91 12.67
CA ARG A 113 -9.81 -3.01 13.55
C ARG A 113 -10.41 -4.38 13.61
N ASN A 114 -10.26 -5.16 12.56
CA ASN A 114 -10.82 -6.50 12.44
C ASN A 114 -9.76 -7.45 11.90
N PRO A 115 -9.70 -8.70 12.36
CA PRO A 115 -8.81 -9.70 11.78
C PRO A 115 -8.99 -9.80 10.27
N LEU A 116 -7.90 -9.91 9.54
CA LEU A 116 -7.92 -9.97 8.07
C LEU A 116 -8.74 -11.16 7.56
N LYS A 117 -8.66 -12.29 8.24
CA LYS A 117 -9.43 -13.52 7.93
C LYS A 117 -10.94 -13.35 7.95
N ASP A 118 -11.46 -12.32 8.66
CA ASP A 118 -12.90 -12.14 8.82
C ASP A 118 -13.54 -11.38 7.65
N TRP A 119 -12.72 -10.82 6.74
CA TRP A 119 -13.24 -9.98 5.67
C TRP A 119 -12.49 -10.08 4.34
N ILE A 120 -11.31 -10.68 4.29
CA ILE A 120 -10.64 -11.00 3.01
C ILE A 120 -11.28 -12.27 2.45
N ASP A 121 -11.75 -12.18 1.20
CA ASP A 121 -12.20 -13.35 0.46
C ASP A 121 -11.01 -14.31 0.26
N PRO A 122 -11.13 -15.59 0.65
CA PRO A 122 -10.07 -16.56 0.49
C PRO A 122 -9.57 -16.75 -0.95
N ASP A 123 -10.45 -16.54 -1.92
CA ASP A 123 -10.16 -16.71 -3.35
C ASP A 123 -9.74 -15.40 -4.04
N ALA A 124 -9.76 -14.27 -3.32
CA ALA A 124 -9.32 -12.99 -3.89
C ALA A 124 -7.84 -13.03 -4.29
N ALA A 125 -7.55 -12.57 -5.49
CA ALA A 125 -6.19 -12.33 -5.97
C ALA A 125 -5.69 -10.92 -5.63
N TYR A 126 -6.61 -9.96 -5.58
CA TYR A 126 -6.38 -8.57 -5.22
C TYR A 126 -7.55 -8.04 -4.41
N VAL A 127 -7.29 -7.29 -3.35
CA VAL A 127 -8.33 -6.62 -2.56
C VAL A 127 -8.03 -5.14 -2.55
N THR A 128 -9.00 -4.34 -2.98
CA THR A 128 -8.88 -2.88 -3.02
C THR A 128 -10.15 -2.19 -2.57
N GLN A 129 -10.04 -0.91 -2.30
CA GLN A 129 -11.14 0.01 -2.12
C GLN A 129 -11.00 1.13 -3.15
N LEU A 130 -12.10 1.58 -3.72
CA LEU A 130 -12.07 2.76 -4.57
C LEU A 130 -12.17 4.03 -3.71
N GLY A 131 -11.27 4.98 -3.96
CA GLY A 131 -11.24 6.29 -3.33
C GLY A 131 -12.36 7.22 -3.80
N VAL A 132 -12.30 8.48 -3.37
CA VAL A 132 -13.27 9.53 -3.78
C VAL A 132 -13.21 9.77 -5.29
N ASN A 133 -12.01 9.76 -5.85
CA ASN A 133 -11.77 9.91 -7.29
C ASN A 133 -11.93 8.60 -8.06
N LYS A 134 -12.44 7.55 -7.42
CA LYS A 134 -12.59 6.22 -8.02
C LYS A 134 -11.24 5.55 -8.35
N ASP A 135 -10.19 5.99 -7.70
CA ASP A 135 -8.85 5.41 -7.73
C ASP A 135 -8.73 4.22 -6.78
N VAL A 136 -7.84 3.29 -7.12
CA VAL A 136 -7.52 2.14 -6.28
C VAL A 136 -6.73 2.58 -5.04
N CYS A 137 -7.02 1.95 -3.90
CA CYS A 137 -6.37 2.26 -2.64
C CYS A 137 -4.88 1.90 -2.66
N GLN A 138 -4.03 2.81 -2.18
CA GLN A 138 -2.58 2.62 -2.11
C GLN A 138 -2.05 2.44 -0.68
N TRP A 139 -2.67 3.08 0.32
CA TRP A 139 -2.23 3.00 1.71
C TRP A 139 -2.53 1.65 2.39
N LEU A 140 -3.37 0.83 1.75
CA LEU A 140 -3.63 -0.57 2.08
C LEU A 140 -3.69 -1.38 0.79
N ILE A 141 -2.73 -2.27 0.58
CA ILE A 141 -2.63 -3.14 -0.58
C ILE A 141 -2.66 -4.58 -0.12
N ILE A 142 -3.52 -5.40 -0.70
CA ILE A 142 -3.65 -6.82 -0.38
C ILE A 142 -3.64 -7.59 -1.69
N SER A 143 -2.61 -8.38 -1.96
CA SER A 143 -2.47 -9.04 -3.26
C SER A 143 -1.67 -10.33 -3.20
N VAL A 144 -1.93 -11.18 -4.19
CA VAL A 144 -1.04 -12.31 -4.52
C VAL A 144 0.29 -11.79 -5.08
N PRO A 145 1.39 -12.55 -4.97
CA PRO A 145 2.65 -12.19 -5.62
C PRO A 145 2.52 -12.26 -7.15
N GLY A 146 3.38 -11.55 -7.86
CA GLY A 146 3.40 -11.51 -9.32
C GLY A 146 2.27 -10.72 -9.97
N ASN A 147 1.43 -10.02 -9.20
CA ASN A 147 0.38 -9.19 -9.75
C ASN A 147 1.01 -8.05 -10.62
N PRO A 148 0.77 -8.04 -11.94
CA PRO A 148 1.45 -7.14 -12.87
C PRO A 148 1.10 -5.67 -12.66
N ILE A 149 0.01 -5.34 -11.99
CA ILE A 149 -0.34 -3.95 -11.63
C ILE A 149 0.82 -3.31 -10.86
N PHE A 150 1.41 -4.03 -9.89
CA PHE A 150 2.46 -3.47 -9.04
C PHE A 150 3.81 -3.37 -9.75
N LEU A 151 4.15 -4.32 -10.64
CA LEU A 151 5.33 -4.17 -11.48
C LEU A 151 5.17 -2.97 -12.42
N ARG A 152 4.02 -2.83 -13.06
CA ARG A 152 3.73 -1.70 -13.95
C ARG A 152 3.77 -0.35 -13.21
N ALA A 153 3.27 -0.30 -11.97
CA ALA A 153 3.37 0.89 -11.13
C ALA A 153 4.83 1.24 -10.80
N ALA A 154 5.64 0.24 -10.46
CA ALA A 154 7.07 0.44 -10.22
C ALA A 154 7.83 0.89 -11.48
N GLU A 155 7.53 0.32 -12.65
CA GLU A 155 8.12 0.72 -13.95
C GLU A 155 7.77 2.17 -14.30
N ARG A 156 6.51 2.59 -14.08
CA ARG A 156 6.09 3.99 -14.28
C ARG A 156 6.81 4.93 -13.32
N ALA A 157 6.88 4.57 -12.03
CA ALA A 157 7.63 5.35 -11.05
C ALA A 157 9.11 5.46 -11.43
N LEU A 158 9.74 4.37 -11.86
CA LEU A 158 11.12 4.37 -12.38
C LEU A 158 11.26 5.36 -13.54
N HIS A 159 10.38 5.28 -14.54
CA HIS A 159 10.40 6.16 -15.70
C HIS A 159 10.22 7.63 -15.28
N ASN A 160 9.25 7.93 -14.43
CA ASN A 160 8.95 9.29 -13.98
C ASN A 160 10.14 9.90 -13.22
N VAL A 161 10.74 9.15 -12.29
CA VAL A 161 11.88 9.62 -11.49
C VAL A 161 13.13 9.84 -12.35
N LEU A 162 13.39 8.97 -13.31
CA LEU A 162 14.60 9.10 -14.16
C LEU A 162 14.49 10.23 -15.19
N ASN A 163 13.26 10.62 -15.57
CA ASN A 163 12.98 11.66 -16.54
C ASN A 163 12.40 12.95 -15.92
N ASP A 164 12.39 13.05 -14.59
CA ASP A 164 11.85 14.20 -13.83
C ASP A 164 10.39 14.54 -14.20
N LEU A 165 9.58 13.51 -14.44
CA LEU A 165 8.16 13.61 -14.80
C LEU A 165 7.30 13.46 -13.54
N ALA A 166 6.79 14.57 -13.01
CA ALA A 166 5.96 14.58 -11.80
C ALA A 166 4.46 14.71 -12.13
N SER A 167 3.98 13.88 -13.05
CA SER A 167 2.59 13.94 -13.52
C SER A 167 1.98 12.57 -13.75
N ALA A 168 0.66 12.49 -13.64
CA ALA A 168 -0.14 11.31 -13.94
C ALA A 168 -1.50 11.70 -14.50
N GLU A 169 -2.07 10.86 -15.35
CA GLU A 169 -3.41 11.02 -15.90
C GLU A 169 -4.18 9.70 -15.81
N TYR A 170 -5.37 9.71 -15.22
CA TYR A 170 -6.19 8.52 -15.07
C TYR A 170 -7.70 8.82 -15.10
N TYR A 171 -8.52 7.77 -15.26
CA TYR A 171 -9.98 7.89 -15.31
C TYR A 171 -10.67 7.39 -14.04
N GLY A 172 -10.09 6.43 -13.34
CA GLY A 172 -10.70 5.74 -12.22
C GLY A 172 -11.57 4.55 -12.64
N PHE A 173 -12.01 3.79 -11.65
CA PHE A 173 -12.90 2.64 -11.84
C PHE A 173 -14.28 2.87 -11.22
N GLU A 174 -15.29 2.23 -11.78
CA GLU A 174 -16.59 2.02 -11.16
C GLU A 174 -16.78 0.54 -10.85
N PHE A 175 -17.56 0.24 -9.81
CA PHE A 175 -17.86 -1.14 -9.45
C PHE A 175 -19.36 -1.37 -9.52
N HIS A 176 -19.78 -2.12 -10.55
CA HIS A 176 -21.17 -2.43 -10.81
C HIS A 176 -21.40 -3.94 -10.90
N ARG A 177 -22.42 -4.45 -10.23
CA ARG A 177 -22.86 -5.85 -10.31
C ARG A 177 -21.71 -6.86 -10.15
N GLY A 178 -20.77 -6.58 -9.23
CA GLY A 178 -19.64 -7.45 -8.99
C GLY A 178 -18.45 -7.31 -9.95
N LYS A 179 -18.45 -6.32 -10.85
CA LYS A 179 -17.37 -6.10 -11.82
C LYS A 179 -16.78 -4.70 -11.71
N LEU A 180 -15.47 -4.62 -11.93
CA LEU A 180 -14.77 -3.35 -12.14
C LEU A 180 -14.93 -2.94 -13.62
N GLU A 181 -15.27 -1.68 -13.82
CA GLU A 181 -15.41 -1.07 -15.14
C GLU A 181 -14.63 0.24 -15.16
N LEU A 182 -13.93 0.53 -16.27
CA LEU A 182 -13.26 1.81 -16.43
C LEU A 182 -14.28 2.93 -16.62
N ARG A 183 -14.06 4.08 -15.98
CA ARG A 183 -14.91 5.26 -16.17
C ARG A 183 -14.78 5.81 -17.58
N ARG A 184 -15.78 6.58 -17.99
CA ARG A 184 -15.84 7.18 -19.34
C ARG A 184 -14.72 8.20 -19.55
N PRO A 185 -14.33 8.49 -20.81
CA PRO A 185 -13.26 9.43 -21.16
C PRO A 185 -13.41 10.83 -20.53
N GLU A 186 -14.64 11.28 -20.31
CA GLU A 186 -14.94 12.60 -19.73
C GLU A 186 -14.51 12.69 -18.24
N ALA A 187 -14.20 11.56 -17.63
CA ALA A 187 -13.78 11.49 -16.23
C ALA A 187 -12.27 11.66 -16.02
N LEU A 188 -11.51 12.07 -17.05
CA LEU A 188 -10.05 12.21 -16.97
C LEU A 188 -9.63 13.12 -15.83
N ILE A 189 -8.77 12.61 -14.96
CA ILE A 189 -8.15 13.31 -13.83
C ILE A 189 -6.68 13.51 -14.16
N LYS A 190 -6.19 14.73 -14.00
CA LYS A 190 -4.78 15.10 -14.19
C LYS A 190 -4.18 15.52 -12.87
N ILE A 191 -3.03 14.98 -12.56
CA ILE A 191 -2.25 15.31 -11.38
C ILE A 191 -0.88 15.83 -11.81
N GLU A 192 -0.54 17.03 -11.36
CA GLU A 192 0.81 17.60 -11.47
C GLU A 192 1.29 17.92 -10.05
N ASP A 193 2.03 16.99 -9.46
CA ASP A 193 2.50 17.10 -8.09
C ASP A 193 3.87 16.44 -7.95
N PRO A 194 4.89 17.14 -7.40
CA PRO A 194 6.26 16.66 -7.34
C PRO A 194 6.49 15.46 -6.41
N VAL A 195 5.49 15.07 -5.62
CA VAL A 195 5.54 13.91 -4.74
C VAL A 195 4.62 12.80 -5.28
N LEU A 196 3.33 13.12 -5.44
CA LEU A 196 2.31 12.14 -5.86
C LEU A 196 2.52 11.67 -7.30
N GLY A 197 2.92 12.57 -8.21
CA GLY A 197 3.13 12.27 -9.63
C GLY A 197 4.40 11.46 -9.93
N LEU A 198 5.32 11.29 -8.97
CA LEU A 198 6.52 10.46 -9.18
C LEU A 198 6.25 8.97 -8.94
N ALA A 199 5.61 8.62 -7.83
CA ALA A 199 5.39 7.23 -7.42
C ALA A 199 4.08 7.01 -6.65
N GLY A 200 3.31 8.06 -6.39
CA GLY A 200 2.15 8.07 -5.50
C GLY A 200 0.91 7.34 -6.04
N PRO A 201 -0.25 7.53 -5.38
CA PRO A 201 -1.50 6.87 -5.74
C PRO A 201 -1.91 7.01 -7.20
N PRO A 202 -1.71 8.18 -7.88
CA PRO A 202 -2.03 8.32 -9.30
C PRO A 202 -1.28 7.33 -10.20
N ILE A 203 -0.02 7.04 -9.85
CA ILE A 203 0.84 6.11 -10.63
C ILE A 203 0.32 4.67 -10.51
N LEU A 204 -0.12 4.27 -9.31
CA LEU A 204 -0.78 2.97 -9.13
C LEU A 204 -2.07 2.88 -9.94
N GLN A 205 -2.86 3.94 -9.96
CA GLN A 205 -4.11 4.00 -10.72
C GLN A 205 -3.87 3.88 -12.23
N GLU A 206 -2.92 4.65 -12.79
CA GLU A 206 -2.55 4.52 -14.21
C GLU A 206 -2.10 3.10 -14.56
N ALA A 207 -1.29 2.47 -13.70
CA ALA A 207 -0.83 1.11 -13.91
C ALA A 207 -1.98 0.10 -13.89
N ALA A 208 -2.93 0.27 -12.97
CA ALA A 208 -4.13 -0.58 -12.91
C ALA A 208 -5.00 -0.42 -14.17
N GLU A 209 -5.21 0.82 -14.64
CA GLU A 209 -5.96 1.08 -15.87
C GLU A 209 -5.29 0.51 -17.12
N ASP A 210 -3.97 0.63 -17.20
CA ASP A 210 -3.19 0.03 -18.28
C ASP A 210 -3.35 -1.48 -18.34
N CYS A 211 -3.20 -2.13 -17.19
CA CYS A 211 -3.38 -3.58 -17.08
C CYS A 211 -4.82 -3.98 -17.46
N PHE A 212 -5.81 -3.21 -17.03
CA PHE A 212 -7.21 -3.46 -17.36
C PHE A 212 -7.49 -3.30 -18.84
N LYS A 213 -7.08 -2.16 -19.46
CA LYS A 213 -7.28 -1.86 -20.89
C LYS A 213 -6.61 -2.90 -21.79
N ASN A 214 -5.39 -3.30 -21.44
CA ASN A 214 -4.59 -4.23 -22.24
C ASN A 214 -4.88 -5.69 -21.92
N GLN A 215 -5.82 -5.98 -21.01
CA GLN A 215 -6.13 -7.33 -20.55
C GLN A 215 -4.90 -8.15 -20.15
N THR A 216 -3.91 -7.47 -19.55
CA THR A 216 -2.62 -8.08 -19.19
C THR A 216 -2.79 -9.14 -18.09
N CYS A 217 -3.84 -9.02 -17.28
CA CYS A 217 -4.11 -9.93 -16.17
C CYS A 217 -5.63 -10.01 -15.89
N PRO A 218 -6.44 -10.48 -16.84
CA PRO A 218 -7.89 -10.52 -16.67
C PRO A 218 -8.30 -11.29 -15.41
N GLU A 219 -7.61 -12.38 -15.08
CA GLU A 219 -7.86 -13.17 -13.88
C GLU A 219 -7.66 -12.41 -12.58
N ILE A 220 -6.76 -11.44 -12.52
CA ILE A 220 -6.60 -10.57 -11.35
C ILE A 220 -7.84 -9.71 -11.17
N PHE A 221 -8.34 -9.10 -12.25
CA PHE A 221 -9.55 -8.25 -12.19
C PHE A 221 -10.81 -9.05 -11.91
N GLU A 222 -10.95 -10.25 -12.49
CA GLU A 222 -12.06 -11.16 -12.20
C GLU A 222 -12.10 -11.62 -10.74
N GLN A 223 -10.93 -11.74 -10.10
CA GLN A 223 -10.77 -12.18 -8.73
C GLN A 223 -10.42 -11.01 -7.79
N THR A 224 -10.75 -9.79 -8.20
CA THR A 224 -10.59 -8.61 -7.36
C THR A 224 -11.78 -8.45 -6.44
N GLN A 225 -11.52 -8.49 -5.14
CA GLN A 225 -12.48 -8.08 -4.13
C GLN A 225 -12.47 -6.56 -3.99
N VAL A 226 -13.58 -5.91 -4.33
CA VAL A 226 -13.77 -4.48 -4.06
C VAL A 226 -14.53 -4.30 -2.76
N VAL A 227 -13.88 -3.68 -1.77
CA VAL A 227 -14.51 -3.29 -0.52
C VAL A 227 -15.23 -1.96 -0.75
N CYS A 228 -16.56 -2.01 -0.84
CA CYS A 228 -17.37 -0.85 -1.20
C CYS A 228 -17.33 0.28 -0.18
N ILE A 229 -17.22 1.52 -0.67
CA ILE A 229 -17.48 2.73 0.12
C ILE A 229 -18.99 3.00 0.04
N SER A 230 -19.79 2.44 0.93
CA SER A 230 -21.13 2.97 1.16
C SER A 230 -21.13 3.69 2.50
N GLU A 231 -21.61 4.92 2.52
CA GLU A 231 -21.76 5.71 3.75
C GLU A 231 -22.67 5.02 4.78
N LYS A 232 -23.44 4.01 4.36
CA LYS A 232 -24.43 3.29 5.16
C LYS A 232 -24.04 1.86 5.56
N THR A 233 -22.94 1.31 5.06
CA THR A 233 -22.53 -0.05 5.38
C THR A 233 -21.14 -0.10 6.00
N SER A 234 -20.98 -0.90 7.05
CA SER A 234 -19.72 -1.19 7.76
C SER A 234 -18.64 -1.89 6.90
N CYS A 235 -18.75 -1.86 5.58
CA CYS A 235 -17.99 -2.66 4.64
C CYS A 235 -16.88 -1.91 3.88
N ASN A 236 -16.47 -0.73 4.34
CA ASN A 236 -15.32 -0.02 3.76
C ASN A 236 -14.04 -0.30 4.56
N PHE A 237 -12.88 0.01 4.00
CA PHE A 237 -11.61 -0.08 4.72
C PHE A 237 -11.63 0.73 6.03
N LYS A 238 -12.31 1.88 6.08
CA LYS A 238 -12.49 2.68 7.31
C LYS A 238 -13.19 1.91 8.42
N GLY A 239 -14.09 0.98 8.10
CA GLY A 239 -14.71 0.08 9.06
C GLY A 239 -13.81 -1.08 9.50
N LYS A 240 -12.85 -1.50 8.67
CA LYS A 240 -11.91 -2.61 8.89
C LYS A 240 -10.52 -2.15 9.31
N VAL A 241 -10.08 -1.03 8.72
CA VAL A 241 -8.81 -0.37 9.00
C VAL A 241 -9.08 1.14 9.09
N LYS A 242 -8.53 1.81 10.07
CA LYS A 242 -8.60 3.27 10.18
C LYS A 242 -7.26 3.85 9.71
N HIS A 243 -7.33 4.70 8.68
CA HIS A 243 -6.23 5.57 8.27
C HIS A 243 -6.39 6.92 8.98
N ASP A 244 -5.37 7.37 9.68
CA ASP A 244 -5.44 8.56 10.56
C ASP A 244 -4.53 9.70 10.08
N TYR A 245 -4.47 9.86 8.77
CA TYR A 245 -3.70 10.92 8.13
C TYR A 245 -4.13 12.31 8.63
N GLY A 246 -3.16 13.12 9.03
CA GLY A 246 -3.41 14.48 9.52
C GLY A 246 -3.74 14.60 11.01
N ASN A 247 -3.68 13.51 11.78
CA ASN A 247 -3.75 13.59 13.24
C ASN A 247 -2.59 14.44 13.77
N LYS A 248 -2.87 15.39 14.69
CA LYS A 248 -1.83 16.28 15.26
C LYS A 248 -0.71 15.51 15.96
N ASP A 249 -1.05 14.47 16.71
CA ASP A 249 -0.07 13.63 17.43
C ASP A 249 0.83 12.88 16.45
N TYR A 250 0.28 12.42 15.33
CA TYR A 250 1.02 11.81 14.22
C TYR A 250 2.00 12.80 13.60
N LEU A 251 1.52 13.99 13.21
CA LEU A 251 2.35 15.04 12.60
C LEU A 251 3.46 15.54 13.55
N GLU A 252 3.16 15.66 14.83
CA GLU A 252 4.15 16.05 15.84
C GLU A 252 5.22 14.96 16.05
N GLY A 253 4.81 13.71 16.04
CA GLY A 253 5.72 12.57 16.07
C GLY A 253 6.63 12.48 14.86
N LEU A 254 6.14 12.76 13.66
CA LEU A 254 6.97 12.83 12.44
C LEU A 254 8.03 13.93 12.53
N LYS A 255 7.70 15.10 13.07
CA LYS A 255 8.68 16.19 13.31
C LYS A 255 9.83 15.74 14.20
N GLN A 256 9.54 14.97 15.26
CA GLN A 256 10.56 14.44 16.16
C GLN A 256 11.52 13.45 15.46
N LEU A 257 11.06 12.76 14.43
CA LEU A 257 11.87 11.86 13.62
C LEU A 257 12.61 12.56 12.48
N HIS A 258 12.49 13.89 12.36
CA HIS A 258 12.98 14.67 11.21
C HIS A 258 12.50 14.11 9.86
N VAL A 259 11.27 13.58 9.84
CA VAL A 259 10.60 13.16 8.60
C VAL A 259 9.92 14.38 8.00
N PRO A 260 10.22 14.75 6.74
CA PRO A 260 9.55 15.87 6.09
C PRO A 260 8.03 15.63 6.03
N HIS A 261 7.25 16.67 6.34
CA HIS A 261 5.82 16.66 6.09
C HIS A 261 5.57 16.86 4.60
N TYR A 262 4.55 16.23 4.08
CA TYR A 262 4.04 16.37 2.73
C TYR A 262 2.85 17.32 2.73
#